data_ef1e1cf8c4d62d9b6f2092d9e7afbba0
#
_entry.id   ef1e1cf8c4d62d9b6f2092d9e7afbba0
#
_cell.length_a   1.000
_cell.length_b   1.000
_cell.length_c   1.000
_cell.angle_alpha   90.00
_cell.angle_beta   90.00
_cell.angle_gamma   90.00
#
_symmetry.space_group_name_H-M   'P 1'
#
loop_
_entity.id
_entity.type
_entity.pdbx_description
1 polymer ?
#
loop_
_entity_poly.entity_id
_entity_poly.type
_entity_poly.pdbx_seq_one_letter_code
_entity_poly.pdbx_strand_id
1 'polypeptide(L)'
;TMTETPYSYNNGDINGSDQVDAVMMSNDVFQGNWPGNQYLNVFVCGSVGTGIAGYTYYPSGFFGNAMNNGIWLRHDYCGSIGTANPSASKTFVHEVGHWLNLPHTWGSTNEPGLASNCSSDDGVADTPNTIGSQWCNYNETTCGSVANIENHMEYSPCRKMFTLGQKVRMRTALNSSTG
;
A
#
# COMPACT_ATOMS: atom_id res chain seq x y z
N THR A 1 -9.94 -20.96 -1.37
CA THR A 1 -10.09 -21.38 -2.78
C THR A 1 -9.58 -20.24 -3.63
N MET A 2 -8.54 -20.46 -4.42
CA MET A 2 -8.07 -19.48 -5.40
C MET A 2 -8.95 -19.63 -6.64
N THR A 3 -9.63 -18.57 -7.01
CA THR A 3 -10.39 -18.50 -8.25
C THR A 3 -9.63 -17.58 -9.20
N GLU A 4 -9.25 -18.08 -10.35
CA GLU A 4 -8.71 -17.25 -11.41
C GLU A 4 -9.86 -16.49 -12.07
N THR A 5 -9.71 -15.18 -12.21
CA THR A 5 -10.67 -14.38 -12.94
C THR A 5 -10.21 -14.26 -14.40
N PRO A 6 -11.14 -14.14 -15.36
CA PRO A 6 -10.79 -13.91 -16.76
C PRO A 6 -10.26 -12.49 -17.01
N TYR A 7 -10.24 -11.64 -16.00
CA TYR A 7 -9.85 -10.24 -16.11
C TYR A 7 -8.36 -10.05 -15.80
N SER A 8 -7.67 -9.29 -16.63
CA SER A 8 -6.33 -8.78 -16.36
C SER A 8 -6.45 -7.28 -16.08
N TYR A 9 -6.00 -6.85 -14.92
CA TYR A 9 -5.96 -5.44 -14.57
C TYR A 9 -4.60 -4.84 -14.95
N ASN A 10 -4.64 -3.76 -15.69
CA ASN A 10 -3.49 -2.93 -15.98
C ASN A 10 -3.80 -1.48 -15.59
N ASN A 11 -3.11 -0.99 -14.56
CA ASN A 11 -3.30 0.38 -14.06
C ASN A 11 -3.00 1.48 -15.10
N GLY A 12 -2.24 1.17 -16.13
CA GLY A 12 -1.98 2.07 -17.27
C GLY A 12 -2.98 1.94 -18.42
N ASP A 13 -3.95 1.02 -18.32
CA ASP A 13 -4.98 0.83 -19.32
C ASP A 13 -6.16 1.80 -19.05
N ILE A 14 -6.69 2.41 -20.11
CA ILE A 14 -7.86 3.28 -20.03
C ILE A 14 -9.11 2.55 -19.47
N ASN A 15 -9.15 1.23 -19.58
CA ASN A 15 -10.21 0.38 -19.06
C ASN A 15 -9.85 -0.30 -17.73
N GLY A 16 -8.71 0.04 -17.12
CA GLY A 16 -8.23 -0.63 -15.93
C GLY A 16 -9.18 -0.51 -14.73
N SER A 17 -9.81 0.64 -14.54
CA SER A 17 -10.82 0.85 -13.50
C SER A 17 -12.07 -0.01 -13.73
N ASP A 18 -12.53 -0.10 -14.96
CA ASP A 18 -13.71 -0.91 -15.32
C ASP A 18 -13.44 -2.40 -15.10
N GLN A 19 -12.20 -2.85 -15.35
CA GLN A 19 -11.77 -4.22 -15.08
C GLN A 19 -11.73 -4.51 -13.58
N VAL A 20 -11.24 -3.59 -12.76
CA VAL A 20 -11.26 -3.70 -11.30
C VAL A 20 -12.69 -3.78 -10.79
N ASP A 21 -13.56 -2.89 -11.24
CA ASP A 21 -14.97 -2.88 -10.86
C ASP A 21 -15.66 -4.18 -11.28
N ALA A 22 -15.41 -4.69 -12.47
CA ALA A 22 -15.93 -5.97 -12.94
C ALA A 22 -15.49 -7.14 -12.03
N VAL A 23 -14.21 -7.20 -11.65
CA VAL A 23 -13.70 -8.21 -10.73
C VAL A 23 -14.32 -8.08 -9.35
N MET A 24 -14.44 -6.87 -8.82
CA MET A 24 -15.01 -6.61 -7.49
C MET A 24 -16.51 -6.92 -7.42
N MET A 25 -17.24 -6.71 -8.51
CA MET A 25 -18.68 -6.95 -8.60
C MET A 25 -19.02 -8.36 -9.08
N SER A 26 -18.05 -9.12 -9.56
CA SER A 26 -18.26 -10.46 -10.12
C SER A 26 -18.45 -11.49 -9.02
N ASN A 27 -19.43 -12.38 -9.25
CA ASN A 27 -19.61 -13.56 -8.40
C ASN A 27 -18.51 -14.61 -8.61
N ASP A 28 -17.65 -14.44 -9.60
CA ASP A 28 -16.52 -15.33 -9.89
C ASP A 28 -15.44 -15.24 -8.82
N VAL A 29 -15.37 -14.10 -8.13
CA VAL A 29 -14.41 -13.84 -7.06
C VAL A 29 -15.13 -14.00 -5.71
N PHE A 30 -15.33 -15.21 -5.26
CA PHE A 30 -15.85 -15.54 -3.94
C PHE A 30 -17.14 -14.78 -3.58
N GLN A 31 -18.11 -14.75 -4.49
CA GLN A 31 -19.40 -14.05 -4.34
C GLN A 31 -19.30 -12.52 -4.28
N GLY A 32 -18.28 -11.96 -4.87
CA GLY A 32 -18.06 -10.53 -4.89
C GLY A 32 -17.29 -10.01 -3.68
N ASN A 33 -17.30 -8.69 -3.56
CA ASN A 33 -16.57 -7.97 -2.52
C ASN A 33 -17.27 -8.09 -1.16
N TRP A 34 -16.51 -8.37 -0.12
CA TRP A 34 -17.04 -8.39 1.24
C TRP A 34 -17.11 -6.96 1.80
N PRO A 35 -18.07 -6.66 2.71
CA PRO A 35 -18.23 -5.33 3.27
C PRO A 35 -16.92 -4.81 3.89
N GLY A 36 -16.38 -3.70 3.37
CA GLY A 36 -15.08 -3.16 3.76
C GLY A 36 -15.05 -2.64 5.20
N ASN A 37 -16.20 -2.33 5.78
CA ASN A 37 -16.33 -1.96 7.19
C ASN A 37 -16.22 -3.16 8.16
N GLN A 38 -16.14 -4.38 7.66
CA GLN A 38 -16.02 -5.61 8.45
C GLN A 38 -14.81 -6.43 8.02
N TYR A 39 -14.37 -6.33 6.77
CA TYR A 39 -13.36 -7.18 6.17
C TYR A 39 -12.37 -6.35 5.36
N LEU A 40 -11.09 -6.69 5.46
CA LEU A 40 -10.08 -6.26 4.51
C LEU A 40 -10.13 -7.17 3.30
N ASN A 41 -10.60 -6.65 2.17
CA ASN A 41 -10.55 -7.36 0.91
C ASN A 41 -9.14 -7.31 0.33
N VAL A 42 -8.62 -8.44 -0.11
CA VAL A 42 -7.29 -8.52 -0.74
C VAL A 42 -7.43 -9.29 -2.05
N PHE A 43 -7.11 -8.62 -3.15
CA PHE A 43 -7.14 -9.18 -4.49
C PHE A 43 -5.72 -9.49 -4.94
N VAL A 44 -5.43 -10.77 -5.13
CA VAL A 44 -4.12 -11.24 -5.64
C VAL A 44 -4.25 -11.56 -7.11
N CYS A 45 -3.46 -10.92 -7.95
CA CYS A 45 -3.55 -11.01 -9.39
C CYS A 45 -2.19 -11.22 -10.07
N GLY A 46 -2.22 -11.60 -11.34
CA GLY A 46 -1.01 -11.83 -12.14
C GLY A 46 -0.27 -10.53 -12.45
N SER A 47 -1.00 -9.42 -12.63
CA SER A 47 -0.45 -8.10 -12.89
C SER A 47 -1.37 -7.03 -12.33
N VAL A 48 -0.79 -5.97 -11.79
CA VAL A 48 -1.48 -4.75 -11.31
C VAL A 48 -1.03 -3.50 -12.07
N GLY A 49 -0.34 -3.69 -13.17
CA GLY A 49 0.24 -2.64 -14.01
C GLY A 49 1.77 -2.71 -14.05
N THR A 50 2.34 -2.04 -15.05
CA THR A 50 3.79 -2.05 -15.28
C THR A 50 4.54 -1.42 -14.11
N GLY A 51 5.46 -2.17 -13.50
CA GLY A 51 6.29 -1.68 -12.39
C GLY A 51 5.58 -1.60 -11.04
N ILE A 52 4.29 -1.95 -10.95
CA ILE A 52 3.50 -1.89 -9.72
C ILE A 52 3.51 -3.25 -9.03
N ALA A 53 3.84 -3.26 -7.75
CA ALA A 53 3.84 -4.44 -6.88
C ALA A 53 2.49 -4.67 -6.19
N GLY A 54 1.86 -3.60 -5.78
CA GLY A 54 0.55 -3.54 -5.15
C GLY A 54 0.08 -2.10 -5.05
N TYR A 55 -1.19 -1.91 -4.74
CA TYR A 55 -1.74 -0.60 -4.40
C TYR A 55 -3.02 -0.74 -3.58
N THR A 56 -3.38 0.33 -2.92
CA THR A 56 -4.66 0.54 -2.26
C THR A 56 -5.01 2.03 -2.25
N TYR A 57 -6.24 2.33 -1.86
CA TYR A 57 -6.68 3.71 -1.65
C TYR A 57 -6.68 4.07 -0.17
N TYR A 58 -6.44 5.35 0.13
CA TYR A 58 -6.63 5.87 1.48
C TYR A 58 -8.12 5.85 1.86
N PRO A 59 -8.47 5.72 3.15
CA PRO A 59 -9.86 5.63 3.59
C PRO A 59 -10.77 6.78 3.13
N SER A 60 -10.22 7.97 2.94
CA SER A 60 -10.96 9.17 2.50
C SER A 60 -10.94 9.40 0.99
N GLY A 61 -10.27 8.53 0.22
CA GLY A 61 -9.82 8.89 -1.13
C GLY A 61 -10.70 8.48 -2.29
N PHE A 62 -11.69 7.60 -2.13
CA PHE A 62 -12.41 7.07 -3.29
C PHE A 62 -13.90 6.84 -3.03
N PHE A 63 -14.75 7.72 -3.57
CA PHE A 63 -16.22 7.59 -3.61
C PHE A 63 -16.91 7.21 -2.29
N GLY A 64 -16.34 7.55 -1.14
CA GLY A 64 -16.90 7.21 0.16
C GLY A 64 -16.80 5.73 0.57
N ASN A 65 -16.24 4.88 -0.27
CA ASN A 65 -16.11 3.43 -0.06
C ASN A 65 -14.68 2.91 -0.26
N ALA A 66 -13.67 3.71 0.00
CA ALA A 66 -12.27 3.34 -0.23
C ALA A 66 -11.86 2.02 0.47
N MET A 67 -12.39 1.79 1.67
CA MET A 67 -12.14 0.55 2.41
C MET A 67 -12.72 -0.69 1.70
N ASN A 68 -13.80 -0.53 0.92
CA ASN A 68 -14.38 -1.64 0.15
C ASN A 68 -13.51 -2.05 -1.03
N ASN A 69 -12.70 -1.13 -1.57
CA ASN A 69 -11.81 -1.41 -2.70
C ASN A 69 -10.63 -2.32 -2.31
N GLY A 70 -10.33 -2.41 -1.02
CA GLY A 70 -9.33 -3.33 -0.50
C GLY A 70 -7.92 -3.07 -1.00
N ILE A 71 -7.11 -4.12 -0.98
CA ILE A 71 -5.72 -4.10 -1.43
C ILE A 71 -5.58 -4.95 -2.69
N TRP A 72 -4.93 -4.42 -3.72
CA TRP A 72 -4.54 -5.14 -4.93
C TRP A 72 -3.06 -5.48 -4.85
N LEU A 73 -2.72 -6.75 -5.02
CA LEU A 73 -1.36 -7.25 -4.84
C LEU A 73 -0.97 -8.18 -5.98
N ARG A 74 0.19 -7.95 -6.57
CA ARG A 74 0.75 -8.88 -7.55
C ARG A 74 1.22 -10.15 -6.85
N HIS A 75 0.97 -11.31 -7.44
CA HIS A 75 1.17 -12.63 -6.82
C HIS A 75 2.59 -12.88 -6.30
N ASP A 76 3.62 -12.35 -6.97
CA ASP A 76 5.02 -12.50 -6.58
C ASP A 76 5.44 -11.55 -5.42
N TYR A 77 4.51 -10.72 -4.95
CA TYR A 77 4.62 -9.90 -3.74
C TYR A 77 3.73 -10.40 -2.59
N CYS A 78 3.07 -11.55 -2.78
CA CYS A 78 2.18 -12.15 -1.80
C CYS A 78 2.85 -13.37 -1.14
N GLY A 79 3.12 -13.27 0.16
CA GLY A 79 3.78 -14.35 0.90
C GLY A 79 5.29 -14.43 0.65
N SER A 80 5.88 -15.58 0.97
CA SER A 80 7.35 -15.79 0.91
C SER A 80 7.75 -17.13 0.28
N ILE A 81 6.82 -17.78 -0.41
CA ILE A 81 7.02 -19.07 -1.10
C ILE A 81 6.65 -18.93 -2.58
N GLY A 82 7.08 -19.88 -3.39
CA GLY A 82 6.83 -19.86 -4.84
C GLY A 82 7.63 -18.78 -5.54
N THR A 83 6.96 -17.90 -6.27
CA THR A 83 7.59 -16.77 -6.97
C THR A 83 7.85 -15.57 -6.07
N ALA A 84 7.27 -15.53 -4.87
CA ALA A 84 7.48 -14.48 -3.89
C ALA A 84 8.77 -14.72 -3.07
N ASN A 85 9.23 -13.68 -2.40
CA ASN A 85 10.36 -13.74 -1.49
C ASN A 85 10.12 -12.86 -0.24
N PRO A 86 10.88 -13.07 0.85
CA PRO A 86 10.65 -12.34 2.11
C PRO A 86 10.74 -10.80 2.00
N SER A 87 11.50 -10.27 1.04
CA SER A 87 11.55 -8.82 0.83
C SER A 87 10.33 -8.32 0.09
N ALA A 88 9.91 -9.01 -0.96
CA ALA A 88 8.73 -8.69 -1.74
C ALA A 88 7.45 -8.79 -0.89
N SER A 89 7.35 -9.77 0.02
CA SER A 89 6.18 -9.97 0.89
C SER A 89 5.88 -8.79 1.82
N LYS A 90 6.86 -7.93 2.09
CA LYS A 90 6.68 -6.71 2.89
C LYS A 90 5.80 -5.66 2.20
N THR A 91 5.59 -5.79 0.89
CA THR A 91 4.67 -4.94 0.14
C THR A 91 3.24 -5.06 0.65
N PHE A 92 2.78 -6.25 0.98
CA PHE A 92 1.45 -6.39 1.58
C PHE A 92 1.29 -5.56 2.86
N VAL A 93 2.28 -5.59 3.76
CA VAL A 93 2.26 -4.78 4.99
C VAL A 93 2.29 -3.28 4.68
N HIS A 94 3.02 -2.88 3.65
CA HIS A 94 3.06 -1.50 3.15
C HIS A 94 1.67 -1.04 2.68
N GLU A 95 1.00 -1.84 1.85
CA GLU A 95 -0.36 -1.52 1.39
C GLU A 95 -1.38 -1.49 2.53
N VAL A 96 -1.26 -2.37 3.53
CA VAL A 96 -2.07 -2.28 4.76
C VAL A 96 -1.86 -0.95 5.46
N GLY A 97 -0.63 -0.43 5.49
CA GLY A 97 -0.34 0.91 6.02
C GLY A 97 -1.14 2.00 5.30
N HIS A 98 -1.14 2.01 3.97
CA HIS A 98 -1.92 2.95 3.16
C HIS A 98 -3.43 2.79 3.38
N TRP A 99 -3.91 1.54 3.39
CA TRP A 99 -5.32 1.24 3.67
C TRP A 99 -5.76 1.76 5.05
N LEU A 100 -4.82 1.84 6.00
CA LEU A 100 -5.00 2.40 7.33
C LEU A 100 -4.56 3.87 7.44
N ASN A 101 -4.55 4.60 6.31
CA ASN A 101 -4.32 6.04 6.23
C ASN A 101 -2.87 6.48 6.51
N LEU A 102 -1.87 5.67 6.27
CA LEU A 102 -0.47 6.08 6.33
C LEU A 102 0.04 6.51 4.96
N PRO A 103 0.53 7.73 4.76
CA PRO A 103 1.34 8.11 3.60
C PRO A 103 2.71 7.43 3.63
N HIS A 104 3.46 7.54 2.55
CA HIS A 104 4.89 7.26 2.59
C HIS A 104 5.57 8.20 3.60
N THR A 105 6.69 7.77 4.18
CA THR A 105 7.47 8.59 5.14
C THR A 105 7.96 9.91 4.54
N TRP A 106 8.04 10.01 3.21
CA TRP A 106 8.38 11.23 2.48
C TRP A 106 7.16 12.02 1.97
N GLY A 107 5.96 11.66 2.38
CA GLY A 107 4.72 12.34 2.00
C GLY A 107 3.94 11.62 0.89
N SER A 108 3.28 12.37 0.01
CA SER A 108 2.24 11.85 -0.88
C SER A 108 2.73 11.38 -2.25
N THR A 109 4.00 11.56 -2.60
CA THR A 109 4.51 11.13 -3.91
C THR A 109 4.84 9.63 -3.93
N ASN A 110 4.76 9.01 -5.12
CA ASN A 110 5.23 7.63 -5.32
C ASN A 110 6.70 7.57 -5.79
N GLU A 111 7.42 8.68 -5.71
CA GLU A 111 8.78 8.83 -6.21
C GLU A 111 9.77 9.10 -5.07
N PRO A 112 10.35 8.04 -4.46
CA PRO A 112 11.39 8.21 -3.46
C PRO A 112 12.67 8.77 -4.07
N GLY A 113 13.47 9.46 -3.26
CA GLY A 113 14.77 10.02 -3.66
C GLY A 113 14.71 11.42 -4.26
N LEU A 114 13.54 12.02 -4.43
CA LEU A 114 13.44 13.41 -4.90
C LEU A 114 13.75 14.41 -3.79
N ALA A 115 14.66 15.34 -4.03
CA ALA A 115 14.98 16.42 -3.08
C ALA A 115 13.74 17.25 -2.69
N SER A 116 12.77 17.40 -3.59
CA SER A 116 11.50 18.08 -3.32
C SER A 116 10.67 17.43 -2.23
N ASN A 117 10.86 16.14 -1.96
CA ASN A 117 10.15 15.42 -0.90
C ASN A 117 10.47 15.99 0.50
N CYS A 118 11.60 16.65 0.69
CA CYS A 118 11.91 17.36 1.93
C CYS A 118 10.91 18.47 2.29
N SER A 119 10.15 18.95 1.31
CA SER A 119 9.07 19.92 1.54
C SER A 119 7.72 19.28 1.86
N SER A 120 7.67 17.96 1.91
CA SER A 120 6.51 17.16 2.25
C SER A 120 6.73 16.43 3.56
N ASP A 121 5.64 15.92 4.14
CA ASP A 121 5.67 15.18 5.40
C ASP A 121 4.53 14.17 5.41
N ASP A 122 4.69 13.07 6.15
CA ASP A 122 3.64 12.06 6.33
C ASP A 122 2.61 12.45 7.41
N GLY A 123 2.85 13.56 8.11
CA GLY A 123 1.98 14.06 9.18
C GLY A 123 2.05 13.24 10.47
N VAL A 124 3.13 12.48 10.69
CA VAL A 124 3.35 11.65 11.88
C VAL A 124 4.62 12.12 12.60
N ALA A 125 4.45 12.66 13.81
CA ALA A 125 5.51 13.40 14.50
C ALA A 125 6.76 12.56 14.89
N ASP A 126 6.65 11.24 14.94
CA ASP A 126 7.76 10.33 15.29
C ASP A 126 8.36 9.59 14.07
N THR A 127 8.00 10.01 12.87
CA THR A 127 8.68 9.64 11.62
C THR A 127 9.58 10.81 11.18
N PRO A 128 10.90 10.61 11.05
CA PRO A 128 11.79 11.65 10.55
C PRO A 128 11.44 12.02 9.10
N ASN A 129 11.44 13.32 8.78
CA ASN A 129 11.28 13.77 7.41
C ASN A 129 12.42 13.24 6.53
N THR A 130 12.12 12.75 5.35
CA THR A 130 13.04 12.06 4.44
C THR A 130 12.65 12.30 2.99
N ILE A 131 13.59 12.07 2.06
CA ILE A 131 13.26 12.03 0.62
C ILE A 131 12.71 10.67 0.17
N GLY A 132 12.71 9.67 1.05
CA GLY A 132 12.39 8.28 0.74
C GLY A 132 13.60 7.48 0.24
N SER A 133 13.73 6.23 0.67
CA SER A 133 14.85 5.35 0.34
C SER A 133 14.40 4.07 -0.34
N GLN A 134 15.18 3.63 -1.32
CA GLN A 134 15.07 2.31 -1.97
C GLN A 134 16.19 1.36 -1.53
N TRP A 135 17.06 1.80 -0.63
CA TRP A 135 18.27 1.09 -0.23
C TRP A 135 18.29 0.81 1.28
N CYS A 136 19.06 -0.17 1.68
CA CYS A 136 19.25 -0.54 3.07
C CYS A 136 20.49 0.18 3.65
N ASN A 137 20.40 1.50 3.83
CA ASN A 137 21.46 2.32 4.40
C ASN A 137 21.01 2.92 5.74
N TYR A 138 21.39 2.31 6.85
CA TYR A 138 21.01 2.72 8.21
C TYR A 138 21.53 4.11 8.63
N ASN A 139 22.51 4.66 7.90
CA ASN A 139 23.07 5.98 8.15
C ASN A 139 22.59 7.02 7.13
N GLU A 140 21.56 6.68 6.35
CA GLU A 140 21.04 7.61 5.35
C GLU A 140 20.47 8.85 6.03
N THR A 141 21.09 10.00 5.73
CA THR A 141 20.69 11.29 6.27
C THR A 141 20.16 12.15 5.13
N THR A 142 18.88 12.49 5.20
CA THR A 142 18.19 13.34 4.23
C THR A 142 17.33 14.34 4.97
N CYS A 143 16.99 15.47 4.38
CA CYS A 143 16.15 16.51 5.00
C CYS A 143 16.61 16.95 6.41
N GLY A 144 17.88 16.80 6.75
CA GLY A 144 18.46 17.18 8.04
C GLY A 144 18.27 16.15 9.17
N SER A 145 17.77 14.96 8.88
CA SER A 145 17.58 13.87 9.85
C SER A 145 18.01 12.52 9.29
N VAL A 146 18.25 11.55 10.17
CA VAL A 146 18.49 10.16 9.77
C VAL A 146 17.15 9.55 9.38
N ALA A 147 17.06 9.02 8.16
CA ALA A 147 15.85 8.41 7.62
C ALA A 147 15.50 7.11 8.38
N ASN A 148 14.20 6.88 8.63
CA ASN A 148 13.72 5.62 9.21
C ASN A 148 13.50 4.57 8.10
N ILE A 149 14.60 4.08 7.51
CA ILE A 149 14.55 3.10 6.42
C ILE A 149 13.94 1.75 6.80
N GLU A 150 13.77 1.47 8.10
CA GLU A 150 13.13 0.26 8.60
C GLU A 150 11.60 0.38 8.66
N ASN A 151 11.06 1.56 8.37
CA ASN A 151 9.63 1.80 8.36
C ASN A 151 8.95 1.07 7.19
N HIS A 152 7.81 0.44 7.46
CA HIS A 152 7.05 -0.22 6.39
C HIS A 152 6.55 0.74 5.32
N MET A 153 6.42 2.05 5.61
CA MET A 153 6.01 3.06 4.63
C MET A 153 7.17 3.61 3.79
N GLU A 154 8.38 3.05 3.90
CA GLU A 154 9.52 3.22 3.00
C GLU A 154 9.51 2.21 1.86
N TYR A 155 10.34 2.43 0.83
CA TYR A 155 10.57 1.45 -0.24
C TYR A 155 11.84 0.61 0.00
N SER A 156 12.55 0.84 1.10
CA SER A 156 13.75 0.09 1.43
C SER A 156 13.47 -1.40 1.64
N PRO A 157 14.39 -2.30 1.31
CA PRO A 157 14.25 -3.72 1.60
C PRO A 157 14.37 -4.06 3.10
N CYS A 158 14.82 -3.11 3.93
CA CYS A 158 15.02 -3.27 5.37
C CYS A 158 13.76 -3.06 6.22
N ARG A 159 12.63 -2.78 5.61
CA ARG A 159 11.35 -2.52 6.29
C ARG A 159 10.98 -3.63 7.28
N LYS A 160 10.62 -3.26 8.51
CA LYS A 160 10.23 -4.20 9.57
C LYS A 160 9.38 -3.61 10.70
N MET A 161 9.05 -2.32 10.65
CA MET A 161 8.35 -1.65 11.75
C MET A 161 7.40 -0.54 11.28
N PHE A 162 6.45 -0.21 12.15
CA PHE A 162 5.74 1.05 12.21
C PHE A 162 6.08 1.78 13.50
N THR A 163 6.00 3.11 13.50
CA THR A 163 6.20 3.91 14.70
C THR A 163 4.95 3.91 15.61
N LEU A 164 5.07 4.45 16.81
CA LEU A 164 3.92 4.58 17.73
C LEU A 164 2.90 5.59 17.19
N GLY A 165 3.34 6.68 16.59
CA GLY A 165 2.47 7.68 15.96
C GLY A 165 1.71 7.09 14.77
N GLN A 166 2.39 6.30 13.93
CA GLN A 166 1.74 5.57 12.85
C GLN A 166 0.68 4.60 13.38
N LYS A 167 0.98 3.84 14.43
CA LYS A 167 -0.01 2.96 15.10
C LYS A 167 -1.25 3.73 15.57
N VAL A 168 -1.07 4.92 16.15
CA VAL A 168 -2.19 5.76 16.58
C VAL A 168 -3.03 6.17 15.37
N ARG A 169 -2.40 6.63 14.28
CA ARG A 169 -3.09 7.04 13.06
C ARG A 169 -3.85 5.89 12.40
N MET A 170 -3.24 4.70 12.31
CA MET A 170 -3.89 3.47 11.81
C MET A 170 -5.14 3.12 12.63
N ARG A 171 -5.05 3.17 13.96
CA ARG A 171 -6.19 2.91 14.86
C ARG A 171 -7.29 3.95 14.73
N THR A 172 -6.92 5.20 14.49
CA THR A 172 -7.89 6.27 14.24
C THR A 172 -8.65 6.01 12.94
N ALA A 173 -7.96 5.56 11.88
CA ALA A 173 -8.61 5.18 10.63
C ALA A 173 -9.63 4.05 10.83
N LEU A 174 -9.27 2.99 11.55
CA LEU A 174 -10.17 1.86 11.86
C LEU A 174 -11.40 2.27 12.69
N ASN A 175 -11.29 3.29 13.53
CA ASN A 175 -12.38 3.75 14.39
C ASN A 175 -13.15 4.95 13.79
N SER A 176 -12.81 5.36 12.55
CA SER A 176 -13.51 6.45 11.88
C SER A 176 -14.81 5.95 11.24
N SER A 177 -15.69 6.89 10.87
CA SER A 177 -16.95 6.56 10.16
C SER A 177 -16.71 6.08 8.73
N THR A 178 -15.48 6.13 8.24
CA THR A 178 -15.04 5.65 6.92
C THR A 178 -14.27 4.33 6.99
N GLY A 179 -14.00 3.84 8.19
CA GLY A 179 -13.37 2.53 8.48
C GLY A 179 -14.35 1.50 8.98
#